data_5e33c86ee247c0c000a774824770674a
#
_entry.id   5e33c86ee247c0c000a774824770674a
#
_cell.length_a   1.000
_cell.length_b   1.000
_cell.length_c   1.000
_cell.angle_alpha   90.00
_cell.angle_beta   90.00
_cell.angle_gamma   90.00
#
_symmetry.space_group_name_H-M   'P 1'
#
loop_
_entity.id
_entity.type
_entity.pdbx_description
1 polymer ?
#
loop_
_entity_poly.entity_id
_entity_poly.type
_entity_poly.pdbx_seq_one_letter_code
_entity_poly.pdbx_strand_id
1 'polypeptide(L)'
;LSEVDGKACFSILEDASNWEGTNYVYRFREMVDYYPTQNGGQELGGHPVKIMNHWLGGGSSSAPGMLLLLQNGGIGPIYMGNQDYRRALDLKDDFINGVLPNVIFKDAVANQKSHILLSEDGGLYMKAVENLDVWFTGKYLDVPATIEGGMKIDRLIRMPYSGNTTGTFALDVLHHRLLFIQDHNDLEYEGVWGDANAISEIFTESVPGITLALNNLKDIDVLYCGSYVGQVISEWGIPDRTSDVFMLYKDNRAGSETVGQYCIYTFQFAYDFELWINKAIPKIERAFPAAFQYAIREDGQFFVSPAGQYEFLFFSSGASHSELWGYIFRGTGGTDPIKLFDFGGRKIARISSTDAGNGGSSMGMDL
;
A
#
# COMPACT_ATOMS: atom_id res chain seq x y z
N LEU A 1 6.48 -12.89 -5.73
CA LEU A 1 5.36 -13.69 -6.24
C LEU A 1 5.08 -13.24 -7.67
N SER A 2 5.20 -14.11 -8.62
CA SER A 2 5.04 -13.86 -10.05
C SER A 2 4.09 -14.87 -10.68
N GLU A 3 3.68 -14.62 -11.91
CA GLU A 3 2.95 -15.59 -12.71
C GLU A 3 3.85 -16.10 -13.84
N VAL A 4 3.99 -17.43 -13.91
CA VAL A 4 4.73 -18.12 -14.97
C VAL A 4 3.82 -19.18 -15.56
N ASP A 5 3.58 -19.12 -16.87
CA ASP A 5 2.69 -20.05 -17.59
C ASP A 5 1.30 -20.20 -16.95
N GLY A 6 0.74 -19.09 -16.46
CA GLY A 6 -0.59 -19.06 -15.82
C GLY A 6 -0.63 -19.62 -14.39
N LYS A 7 0.51 -19.79 -13.75
CA LYS A 7 0.62 -20.31 -12.38
C LYS A 7 1.38 -19.34 -11.50
N ALA A 8 0.96 -19.22 -10.24
CA ALA A 8 1.68 -18.48 -9.22
C ALA A 8 3.01 -19.19 -8.89
N CYS A 9 4.09 -18.44 -8.93
CA CYS A 9 5.43 -18.88 -8.58
C CYS A 9 6.01 -17.95 -7.51
N PHE A 10 6.67 -18.53 -6.53
CA PHE A 10 7.39 -17.78 -5.51
C PHE A 10 8.90 -17.87 -5.76
N SER A 11 9.52 -16.75 -6.10
CA SER A 11 10.96 -16.66 -6.37
C SER A 11 11.65 -15.78 -5.34
N ILE A 12 12.92 -16.03 -5.11
CA ILE A 12 13.76 -15.29 -4.19
C ILE A 12 14.91 -14.70 -4.98
N LEU A 13 15.21 -13.43 -4.73
CA LEU A 13 16.42 -12.77 -5.18
C LEU A 13 17.36 -12.61 -3.97
N GLU A 14 18.40 -13.42 -3.92
CA GLU A 14 19.41 -13.36 -2.88
C GLU A 14 20.51 -12.37 -3.24
N ASP A 15 20.82 -11.45 -2.34
CA ASP A 15 21.98 -10.58 -2.49
C ASP A 15 23.23 -11.36 -2.12
N ALA A 16 24.00 -11.73 -3.13
CA ALA A 16 25.29 -12.41 -3.03
C ALA A 16 26.47 -11.43 -3.22
N SER A 17 26.23 -10.14 -3.07
CA SER A 17 27.23 -9.09 -3.25
C SER A 17 28.31 -9.17 -2.18
N ASN A 18 29.56 -8.89 -2.57
CA ASN A 18 30.70 -8.95 -1.65
C ASN A 18 31.81 -7.94 -2.03
N TRP A 19 32.71 -7.73 -1.11
CA TRP A 19 33.94 -6.98 -1.36
C TRP A 19 34.98 -7.86 -2.06
N GLU A 20 35.47 -7.41 -3.22
CA GLU A 20 36.61 -8.00 -3.93
C GLU A 20 37.76 -7.01 -3.92
N GLY A 21 38.64 -7.16 -2.95
CA GLY A 21 39.68 -6.17 -2.67
C GLY A 21 39.12 -4.85 -2.20
N THR A 22 39.28 -3.78 -2.98
CA THR A 22 38.77 -2.43 -2.68
C THR A 22 37.40 -2.15 -3.34
N ASN A 23 36.91 -3.05 -4.20
CA ASN A 23 35.70 -2.86 -4.96
C ASN A 23 34.54 -3.67 -4.37
N TYR A 24 33.39 -3.03 -4.18
CA TYR A 24 32.16 -3.73 -3.85
C TYR A 24 31.52 -4.23 -5.14
N VAL A 25 31.33 -5.54 -5.26
CA VAL A 25 30.77 -6.18 -6.45
C VAL A 25 29.35 -6.63 -6.15
N TYR A 26 28.38 -6.04 -6.85
CA TYR A 26 26.96 -6.41 -6.75
C TYR A 26 26.72 -7.71 -7.52
N ARG A 27 26.16 -8.70 -6.84
CA ARG A 27 25.75 -9.98 -7.41
C ARG A 27 24.41 -10.39 -6.83
N PHE A 28 23.52 -10.84 -7.71
CA PHE A 28 22.24 -11.37 -7.31
C PHE A 28 22.11 -12.82 -7.81
N ARG A 29 21.59 -13.65 -6.94
CA ARG A 29 21.24 -15.02 -7.28
C ARG A 29 19.74 -15.15 -7.25
N GLU A 30 19.14 -15.49 -8.39
CA GLU A 30 17.72 -15.78 -8.50
C GLU A 30 17.46 -17.26 -8.22
N MET A 31 16.51 -17.54 -7.37
CA MET A 31 15.96 -18.87 -7.12
C MET A 31 14.50 -18.87 -7.59
N VAL A 32 14.29 -19.27 -8.85
CA VAL A 32 12.97 -19.27 -9.48
C VAL A 32 12.14 -20.41 -8.91
N ASP A 33 10.87 -20.12 -8.64
CA ASP A 33 9.88 -21.07 -8.09
C ASP A 33 10.41 -21.85 -6.88
N TYR A 34 10.84 -21.12 -5.88
CA TYR A 34 11.50 -21.68 -4.69
C TYR A 34 10.54 -22.39 -3.74
N TYR A 35 9.24 -22.09 -3.80
CA TYR A 35 8.24 -22.68 -2.89
C TYR A 35 8.22 -24.21 -2.92
N PRO A 36 8.18 -24.92 -4.08
CA PRO A 36 8.19 -26.38 -4.13
C PRO A 36 9.42 -26.99 -3.45
N THR A 37 10.58 -26.33 -3.56
CA THR A 37 11.83 -26.81 -2.94
C THR A 37 11.72 -26.94 -1.43
N GLN A 38 11.00 -26.02 -0.78
CA GLN A 38 10.82 -26.03 0.68
C GLN A 38 9.58 -26.82 1.14
N ASN A 39 8.66 -27.12 0.23
CA ASN A 39 7.35 -27.68 0.54
C ASN A 39 7.10 -29.04 -0.14
N GLY A 40 8.15 -29.88 -0.25
CA GLY A 40 8.02 -31.28 -0.69
C GLY A 40 7.58 -31.44 -2.15
N GLY A 41 7.89 -30.49 -3.01
CA GLY A 41 7.51 -30.50 -4.42
C GLY A 41 6.10 -29.98 -4.71
N GLN A 42 5.38 -29.49 -3.71
CA GLN A 42 4.04 -28.92 -3.91
C GLN A 42 4.13 -27.59 -4.65
N GLU A 43 3.47 -27.45 -5.78
CA GLU A 43 3.34 -26.18 -6.51
C GLU A 43 2.27 -25.29 -5.86
N LEU A 44 2.42 -23.97 -6.00
CA LEU A 44 1.39 -22.99 -5.60
C LEU A 44 0.15 -23.10 -6.51
N GLY A 45 0.37 -23.08 -7.82
CA GLY A 45 -0.73 -22.99 -8.78
C GLY A 45 -1.51 -21.68 -8.65
N GLY A 46 -2.65 -21.57 -9.32
CA GLY A 46 -3.51 -20.38 -9.22
C GLY A 46 -2.90 -19.11 -9.80
N HIS A 47 -3.54 -17.97 -9.51
CA HIS A 47 -3.11 -16.65 -9.97
C HIS A 47 -2.59 -15.80 -8.82
N PRO A 48 -1.37 -15.26 -8.91
CA PRO A 48 -0.79 -14.46 -7.84
C PRO A 48 -1.52 -13.12 -7.71
N VAL A 49 -1.73 -12.68 -6.48
CA VAL A 49 -2.33 -11.38 -6.17
C VAL A 49 -1.32 -10.49 -5.46
N LYS A 50 -0.84 -10.93 -4.30
CA LYS A 50 0.05 -10.12 -3.46
C LYS A 50 0.86 -10.97 -2.49
N ILE A 51 2.08 -10.51 -2.19
CA ILE A 51 2.80 -10.92 -0.98
C ILE A 51 2.63 -9.83 0.06
N MET A 52 2.26 -10.23 1.26
CA MET A 52 2.18 -9.34 2.39
C MET A 52 3.16 -9.85 3.46
N ASN A 53 4.13 -9.02 3.81
CA ASN A 53 5.02 -9.30 4.92
C ASN A 53 4.42 -8.71 6.20
N HIS A 54 4.27 -9.52 7.21
CA HIS A 54 3.94 -9.07 8.53
C HIS A 54 5.15 -9.27 9.42
N TRP A 55 5.77 -8.17 9.81
CA TRP A 55 6.84 -8.17 10.77
C TRP A 55 6.30 -7.79 12.14
N LEU A 56 6.48 -8.68 13.10
CA LEU A 56 6.14 -8.41 14.50
C LEU A 56 7.21 -7.49 15.08
N GLY A 57 6.94 -6.21 15.06
CA GLY A 57 7.81 -5.17 15.63
C GLY A 57 7.69 -5.04 17.14
N GLY A 58 7.65 -6.11 17.88
CA GLY A 58 7.82 -6.12 19.33
C GLY A 58 9.29 -6.37 19.66
N GLY A 59 9.88 -5.62 20.55
CA GLY A 59 11.31 -5.60 20.88
C GLY A 59 12.00 -6.91 21.31
N SER A 60 11.43 -8.06 21.07
CA SER A 60 12.11 -9.35 21.14
C SER A 60 12.25 -9.93 19.73
N SER A 61 13.45 -9.81 19.19
CA SER A 61 13.89 -10.17 17.86
C SER A 61 13.87 -11.67 17.51
N SER A 62 13.08 -12.49 18.15
CA SER A 62 13.14 -13.95 18.01
C SER A 62 11.91 -14.61 17.37
N ALA A 63 10.82 -13.91 17.16
CA ALA A 63 9.70 -14.49 16.43
C ALA A 63 9.94 -14.37 14.91
N PRO A 64 9.97 -15.49 14.17
CA PRO A 64 10.16 -15.44 12.73
C PRO A 64 8.97 -14.70 12.10
N GLY A 65 9.26 -13.78 11.19
CA GLY A 65 8.25 -13.11 10.42
C GLY A 65 7.46 -14.09 9.52
N MET A 66 6.26 -13.71 9.11
CA MET A 66 5.40 -14.50 8.23
C MET A 66 5.08 -13.74 6.96
N LEU A 67 4.95 -14.47 5.89
CA LEU A 67 4.48 -13.98 4.61
C LEU A 67 3.09 -14.54 4.34
N LEU A 68 2.13 -13.67 4.04
CA LEU A 68 0.90 -14.10 3.39
C LEU A 68 1.11 -14.06 1.88
N LEU A 69 1.01 -15.21 1.25
CA LEU A 69 0.90 -15.33 -0.20
C LEU A 69 -0.57 -15.34 -0.57
N LEU A 70 -1.06 -14.21 -1.04
CA LEU A 70 -2.42 -14.07 -1.52
C LEU A 70 -2.47 -14.48 -3.00
N GLN A 71 -3.25 -15.51 -3.29
CA GLN A 71 -3.48 -16.02 -4.65
C GLN A 71 -4.90 -16.54 -4.79
N ASN A 72 -5.40 -16.55 -6.01
CA ASN A 72 -6.71 -17.09 -6.35
C ASN A 72 -6.57 -18.41 -7.10
N GLY A 73 -7.23 -19.45 -6.59
CA GLY A 73 -7.10 -20.81 -7.12
C GLY A 73 -5.82 -21.54 -6.64
N GLY A 74 -5.45 -22.63 -7.29
CA GLY A 74 -4.34 -23.49 -6.87
C GLY A 74 -4.54 -24.06 -5.47
N ILE A 75 -3.49 -23.98 -4.64
CA ILE A 75 -3.60 -24.40 -3.23
C ILE A 75 -4.32 -23.37 -2.34
N GLY A 76 -4.76 -22.25 -2.93
CA GLY A 76 -5.36 -21.13 -2.22
C GLY A 76 -4.34 -20.21 -1.55
N PRO A 77 -4.79 -19.16 -0.87
CA PRO A 77 -3.91 -18.28 -0.13
C PRO A 77 -3.38 -18.98 1.13
N ILE A 78 -2.08 -18.76 1.40
CA ILE A 78 -1.36 -19.43 2.48
C ILE A 78 -0.47 -18.48 3.27
N TYR A 79 -0.20 -18.82 4.53
CA TYR A 79 0.91 -18.26 5.30
C TYR A 79 2.13 -19.16 5.20
N MET A 80 3.30 -18.56 5.11
CA MET A 80 4.59 -19.27 5.19
C MET A 80 5.60 -18.48 6.03
N GLY A 81 6.58 -19.16 6.60
CA GLY A 81 7.68 -18.51 7.32
C GLY A 81 8.51 -17.63 6.37
N ASN A 82 8.96 -16.47 6.85
CA ASN A 82 9.80 -15.58 6.04
C ASN A 82 11.30 -15.95 6.05
N GLN A 83 11.69 -16.94 6.86
CA GLN A 83 13.07 -17.41 6.95
C GLN A 83 13.27 -18.77 6.26
N ASP A 84 12.32 -19.69 6.44
CA ASP A 84 12.41 -21.05 5.91
C ASP A 84 11.48 -21.29 4.71
N TYR A 85 10.58 -20.34 4.44
CA TYR A 85 9.59 -20.38 3.34
C TYR A 85 8.71 -21.62 3.33
N ARG A 86 8.55 -22.24 4.49
CA ARG A 86 7.64 -23.39 4.66
C ARG A 86 6.23 -22.92 4.92
N ARG A 87 5.28 -23.64 4.32
CA ARG A 87 3.85 -23.44 4.59
C ARG A 87 3.57 -23.64 6.08
N ALA A 88 2.97 -22.65 6.69
CA ALA A 88 2.62 -22.67 8.10
C ALA A 88 1.13 -22.91 8.31
N LEU A 89 0.27 -22.23 7.53
CA LEU A 89 -1.18 -22.27 7.70
C LEU A 89 -1.88 -21.90 6.39
N ASP A 90 -3.06 -22.44 6.15
CA ASP A 90 -3.95 -21.95 5.10
C ASP A 90 -4.71 -20.74 5.59
N LEU A 91 -4.92 -19.75 4.72
CA LEU A 91 -5.67 -18.55 5.11
C LEU A 91 -7.08 -18.90 5.62
N LYS A 92 -7.71 -19.95 5.08
CA LYS A 92 -9.04 -20.40 5.55
C LYS A 92 -9.08 -20.72 7.05
N ASP A 93 -7.98 -21.28 7.59
CA ASP A 93 -7.89 -21.66 9.00
C ASP A 93 -7.73 -20.45 9.92
N ASP A 94 -7.44 -19.29 9.34
CA ASP A 94 -7.38 -17.99 10.02
C ASP A 94 -8.74 -17.23 10.02
N PHE A 95 -9.78 -17.85 9.47
CA PHE A 95 -11.17 -17.39 9.60
C PHE A 95 -11.86 -18.07 10.78
N ILE A 96 -12.83 -17.39 11.40
CA ILE A 96 -13.51 -17.86 12.62
C ILE A 96 -14.14 -19.24 12.47
N ASN A 97 -14.67 -19.54 11.30
CA ASN A 97 -15.31 -20.82 11.00
C ASN A 97 -14.39 -21.82 10.26
N GLY A 98 -13.11 -21.48 10.05
CA GLY A 98 -12.17 -22.33 9.30
C GLY A 98 -12.49 -22.45 7.81
N VAL A 99 -13.28 -21.54 7.26
CA VAL A 99 -13.73 -21.54 5.87
C VAL A 99 -13.48 -20.18 5.25
N LEU A 100 -12.89 -20.14 4.06
CA LEU A 100 -12.80 -18.90 3.29
C LEU A 100 -14.20 -18.47 2.84
N PRO A 101 -14.53 -17.17 2.94
CA PRO A 101 -15.68 -16.61 2.25
C PRO A 101 -15.62 -16.93 0.74
N ASN A 102 -16.76 -17.10 0.12
CA ASN A 102 -16.85 -17.35 -1.33
C ASN A 102 -16.66 -16.04 -2.12
N VAL A 103 -15.48 -15.47 -2.00
CA VAL A 103 -15.07 -14.22 -2.65
C VAL A 103 -13.66 -14.36 -3.21
N ILE A 104 -13.34 -13.50 -4.18
CA ILE A 104 -11.99 -13.38 -4.72
C ILE A 104 -11.33 -12.20 -4.01
N PHE A 105 -10.19 -12.43 -3.37
CA PHE A 105 -9.40 -11.37 -2.76
C PHE A 105 -8.49 -10.71 -3.79
N LYS A 106 -8.47 -9.38 -3.82
CA LYS A 106 -7.63 -8.59 -4.74
C LYS A 106 -6.53 -7.79 -4.06
N ASP A 107 -6.58 -7.62 -2.75
CA ASP A 107 -5.55 -6.90 -1.99
C ASP A 107 -5.54 -7.33 -0.53
N ALA A 108 -4.44 -7.01 0.17
CA ALA A 108 -4.28 -7.24 1.60
C ALA A 108 -3.34 -6.20 2.21
N VAL A 109 -3.60 -5.82 3.45
CA VAL A 109 -2.72 -4.94 4.24
C VAL A 109 -2.53 -5.54 5.62
N ALA A 110 -1.26 -5.61 6.07
CA ALA A 110 -0.91 -5.85 7.46
C ALA A 110 -0.49 -4.54 8.10
N ASN A 111 -1.24 -4.09 9.06
CA ASN A 111 -0.83 -3.07 10.00
C ASN A 111 -0.16 -3.75 11.21
N GLN A 112 0.21 -2.97 12.22
CA GLN A 112 0.85 -3.51 13.40
C GLN A 112 -0.13 -4.35 14.25
N LYS A 113 -1.37 -3.90 14.36
CA LYS A 113 -2.40 -4.46 15.24
C LYS A 113 -3.61 -5.04 14.50
N SER A 114 -3.68 -4.87 13.20
CA SER A 114 -4.80 -5.33 12.37
C SER A 114 -4.36 -5.81 11.00
N HIS A 115 -5.03 -6.82 10.49
CA HIS A 115 -4.88 -7.27 9.12
C HIS A 115 -6.20 -7.08 8.37
N ILE A 116 -6.10 -6.66 7.12
CA ILE A 116 -7.23 -6.35 6.26
C ILE A 116 -7.06 -7.10 4.94
N LEU A 117 -8.10 -7.81 4.52
CA LEU A 117 -8.23 -8.39 3.18
C LEU A 117 -9.32 -7.63 2.43
N LEU A 118 -9.07 -7.32 1.18
CA LEU A 118 -10.02 -6.67 0.29
C LEU A 118 -10.46 -7.63 -0.80
N SER A 119 -11.76 -7.85 -0.92
CA SER A 119 -12.35 -8.64 -2.00
C SER A 119 -12.62 -7.80 -3.26
N GLU A 120 -12.79 -8.46 -4.40
CA GLU A 120 -13.08 -7.80 -5.69
C GLU A 120 -14.41 -7.06 -5.68
N ASP A 121 -15.39 -7.54 -4.94
CA ASP A 121 -16.69 -6.88 -4.77
C ASP A 121 -16.66 -5.68 -3.82
N GLY A 122 -15.49 -5.43 -3.19
CA GLY A 122 -15.25 -4.25 -2.34
C GLY A 122 -15.50 -4.48 -0.86
N GLY A 123 -15.67 -5.72 -0.42
CA GLY A 123 -15.81 -6.10 0.98
C GLY A 123 -14.47 -6.11 1.71
N LEU A 124 -14.45 -5.64 2.96
CA LEU A 124 -13.30 -5.67 3.86
C LEU A 124 -13.46 -6.78 4.89
N TYR A 125 -12.53 -7.73 4.88
CA TYR A 125 -12.43 -8.77 5.90
C TYR A 125 -11.27 -8.42 6.82
N MET A 126 -11.53 -8.33 8.09
CA MET A 126 -10.57 -7.77 9.04
C MET A 126 -10.35 -8.71 10.21
N LYS A 127 -9.14 -8.68 10.77
CA LYS A 127 -8.83 -9.29 12.06
C LYS A 127 -7.94 -8.37 12.90
N ALA A 128 -8.08 -8.45 14.23
CA ALA A 128 -7.09 -7.89 15.14
C ALA A 128 -5.99 -8.89 15.44
N VAL A 129 -4.83 -8.37 15.73
CA VAL A 129 -3.72 -9.12 16.31
C VAL A 129 -3.72 -8.85 17.80
N GLU A 130 -4.28 -9.79 18.59
CA GLU A 130 -4.46 -9.62 20.04
C GLU A 130 -3.14 -9.61 20.79
N ASN A 131 -2.15 -10.34 20.29
CA ASN A 131 -0.82 -10.40 20.87
C ASN A 131 0.24 -10.28 19.80
N LEU A 132 1.05 -9.23 19.86
CA LEU A 132 2.11 -8.95 18.89
C LEU A 132 3.21 -10.02 18.88
N ASP A 133 3.33 -10.83 19.92
CA ASP A 133 4.32 -11.89 20.04
C ASP A 133 3.81 -13.25 19.51
N VAL A 134 2.53 -13.37 19.18
CA VAL A 134 1.89 -14.60 18.70
C VAL A 134 1.15 -14.35 17.39
N TRP A 135 1.55 -15.04 16.33
CA TRP A 135 1.14 -14.82 14.94
C TRP A 135 -0.34 -14.94 14.63
N PHE A 136 -1.01 -15.88 15.27
CA PHE A 136 -2.37 -16.28 14.92
C PHE A 136 -3.36 -16.00 16.03
N THR A 137 -3.11 -14.95 16.79
CA THR A 137 -4.12 -14.42 17.71
C THR A 137 -5.12 -13.55 16.97
N GLY A 138 -6.37 -13.72 17.28
CA GLY A 138 -7.48 -13.17 16.52
C GLY A 138 -7.70 -13.92 15.19
N LYS A 139 -8.89 -13.84 14.68
CA LYS A 139 -9.29 -14.44 13.41
C LYS A 139 -10.10 -13.46 12.58
N TYR A 140 -10.03 -13.63 11.28
CA TYR A 140 -10.94 -12.90 10.38
C TYR A 140 -12.38 -13.33 10.62
N LEU A 141 -13.29 -12.36 10.60
CA LEU A 141 -14.71 -12.67 10.47
C LEU A 141 -14.99 -13.17 9.04
N ASP A 142 -15.94 -14.06 8.90
CA ASP A 142 -16.40 -14.60 7.62
C ASP A 142 -17.40 -13.69 6.90
N VAL A 143 -17.72 -12.54 7.50
CA VAL A 143 -18.54 -11.47 6.93
C VAL A 143 -17.72 -10.20 6.78
N PRO A 144 -17.96 -9.40 5.73
CA PRO A 144 -17.24 -8.15 5.55
C PRO A 144 -17.66 -7.11 6.59
N ALA A 145 -16.73 -6.24 6.96
CA ALA A 145 -17.01 -5.07 7.79
C ALA A 145 -18.01 -4.15 7.09
N THR A 146 -18.88 -3.54 7.87
CA THR A 146 -19.91 -2.62 7.38
C THR A 146 -19.92 -1.33 8.18
N ILE A 147 -20.34 -0.24 7.55
CA ILE A 147 -20.61 1.04 8.19
C ILE A 147 -22.04 1.48 7.83
N GLU A 148 -22.58 2.43 8.56
CA GLU A 148 -23.88 3.01 8.24
C GLU A 148 -23.90 3.57 6.81
N GLY A 149 -24.93 3.24 6.04
CA GLY A 149 -25.03 3.57 4.62
C GLY A 149 -24.26 2.66 3.68
N GLY A 150 -23.48 1.71 4.19
CA GLY A 150 -22.66 0.79 3.40
C GLY A 150 -21.36 1.41 2.88
N MET A 151 -20.57 0.58 2.23
CA MET A 151 -19.33 0.99 1.54
C MET A 151 -18.98 -0.01 0.44
N LYS A 152 -18.21 0.44 -0.55
CA LYS A 152 -17.58 -0.42 -1.56
C LYS A 152 -16.16 0.05 -1.78
N ILE A 153 -15.21 -0.72 -1.30
CA ILE A 153 -13.79 -0.32 -1.33
C ILE A 153 -13.15 -0.77 -2.64
N ASP A 154 -12.49 0.17 -3.32
CA ASP A 154 -11.72 -0.12 -4.52
C ASP A 154 -10.28 -0.50 -4.19
N ARG A 155 -9.62 0.21 -3.29
CA ARG A 155 -8.21 -0.03 -2.93
C ARG A 155 -7.90 0.33 -1.49
N LEU A 156 -6.84 -0.28 -0.99
CA LEU A 156 -6.26 -0.01 0.33
C LEU A 156 -4.92 0.70 0.18
N ILE A 157 -4.66 1.68 1.04
CA ILE A 157 -3.41 2.42 1.09
C ILE A 157 -2.89 2.37 2.53
N ARG A 158 -1.89 1.53 2.76
CA ARG A 158 -1.25 1.43 4.08
C ARG A 158 -0.54 2.73 4.41
N MET A 159 -0.76 3.25 5.61
CA MET A 159 0.06 4.35 6.12
C MET A 159 1.47 3.88 6.45
N PRO A 160 2.51 4.68 6.16
CA PRO A 160 3.82 4.43 6.72
C PRO A 160 3.76 4.61 8.23
N TYR A 161 4.54 3.81 8.94
CA TYR A 161 4.65 3.98 10.39
C TYR A 161 5.26 5.35 10.70
N SER A 162 4.48 6.24 11.30
CA SER A 162 4.95 7.52 11.79
C SER A 162 4.25 7.88 13.10
N GLY A 163 4.95 7.71 14.20
CA GLY A 163 4.43 8.10 15.50
C GLY A 163 3.22 7.28 15.99
N ASN A 164 2.25 7.96 16.61
CA ASN A 164 1.15 7.33 17.35
C ASN A 164 -0.08 6.97 16.50
N THR A 165 -0.11 7.33 15.21
CA THR A 165 -1.27 7.08 14.35
C THR A 165 -0.87 6.11 13.25
N THR A 166 -1.40 4.90 13.35
CA THR A 166 -1.22 3.84 12.35
C THR A 166 -2.56 3.42 11.80
N GLY A 167 -2.60 3.02 10.54
CA GLY A 167 -3.83 2.57 9.91
C GLY A 167 -3.73 2.41 8.40
N THR A 168 -4.89 2.36 7.78
CA THR A 168 -5.03 2.15 6.34
C THR A 168 -6.10 3.08 5.79
N PHE A 169 -5.79 3.76 4.71
CA PHE A 169 -6.83 4.47 3.96
C PHE A 169 -7.54 3.50 3.03
N ALA A 170 -8.83 3.70 2.84
CA ALA A 170 -9.68 2.93 1.95
C ALA A 170 -10.47 3.85 1.01
N LEU A 171 -10.32 3.65 -0.30
CA LEU A 171 -11.09 4.42 -1.30
C LEU A 171 -12.48 3.79 -1.46
N ASP A 172 -13.50 4.46 -0.92
CA ASP A 172 -14.91 4.07 -1.05
C ASP A 172 -15.50 4.66 -2.32
N VAL A 173 -15.67 3.81 -3.34
CA VAL A 173 -16.23 4.21 -4.64
C VAL A 173 -17.77 4.26 -4.65
N LEU A 174 -18.44 3.70 -3.64
CA LEU A 174 -19.89 3.81 -3.51
C LEU A 174 -20.31 5.24 -3.15
N HIS A 175 -19.58 5.87 -2.24
CA HIS A 175 -19.87 7.20 -1.76
C HIS A 175 -18.85 8.25 -2.20
N HIS A 176 -17.90 7.87 -3.08
CA HIS A 176 -16.87 8.77 -3.61
C HIS A 176 -16.10 9.49 -2.50
N ARG A 177 -15.51 8.74 -1.58
CA ARG A 177 -14.78 9.30 -0.44
C ARG A 177 -13.56 8.46 -0.06
N LEU A 178 -12.64 9.07 0.65
CA LEU A 178 -11.55 8.37 1.31
C LEU A 178 -11.91 8.13 2.78
N LEU A 179 -11.85 6.88 3.21
CA LEU A 179 -12.05 6.46 4.59
C LEU A 179 -10.71 6.17 5.25
N PHE A 180 -10.67 6.24 6.56
CA PHE A 180 -9.56 5.80 7.39
C PHE A 180 -9.99 4.62 8.26
N ILE A 181 -9.17 3.56 8.23
CA ILE A 181 -9.31 2.38 9.06
C ILE A 181 -8.19 2.43 10.09
N GLN A 182 -8.55 2.68 11.33
CA GLN A 182 -7.61 2.78 12.43
C GLN A 182 -6.99 1.42 12.75
N ASP A 183 -5.68 1.41 12.97
CA ASP A 183 -4.97 0.24 13.44
C ASP A 183 -5.12 0.10 14.96
N HIS A 184 -6.11 -0.64 15.39
CA HIS A 184 -6.49 -0.76 16.77
C HIS A 184 -6.44 -2.22 17.24
N ASN A 185 -6.02 -2.48 18.49
CA ASN A 185 -6.05 -3.80 19.09
C ASN A 185 -7.19 -3.99 20.10
N ASP A 186 -7.93 -2.94 20.44
CA ASP A 186 -9.07 -3.02 21.33
C ASP A 186 -10.31 -3.59 20.63
N LEU A 187 -10.15 -4.84 20.18
CA LEU A 187 -11.28 -5.69 19.80
C LEU A 187 -11.90 -6.38 21.03
N GLU A 188 -11.51 -5.98 22.22
CA GLU A 188 -12.09 -6.49 23.46
C GLU A 188 -13.56 -6.15 23.62
N TYR A 189 -14.08 -5.24 22.78
CA TYR A 189 -15.50 -4.98 22.73
C TYR A 189 -16.21 -5.99 21.82
N GLU A 190 -16.57 -7.13 22.42
CA GLU A 190 -17.62 -8.09 21.97
C GLU A 190 -17.40 -8.80 20.63
N GLY A 191 -16.20 -8.95 20.11
CA GLY A 191 -15.89 -9.89 19.02
C GLY A 191 -16.48 -9.52 17.66
N VAL A 192 -16.94 -8.30 17.48
CA VAL A 192 -17.50 -7.80 16.24
C VAL A 192 -16.61 -6.69 15.67
N TRP A 193 -15.75 -7.04 14.73
CA TRP A 193 -15.21 -6.05 13.81
C TRP A 193 -16.37 -5.51 12.97
N GLY A 194 -16.75 -4.37 13.24
CA GLY A 194 -17.88 -3.72 12.64
C GLY A 194 -18.33 -2.59 13.53
N ASP A 195 -17.56 -2.36 14.59
CA ASP A 195 -17.72 -1.14 15.34
C ASP A 195 -17.41 0.03 14.39
N ALA A 196 -18.43 0.86 14.17
CA ALA A 196 -18.37 2.06 13.34
C ALA A 196 -17.17 2.98 13.68
N ASN A 197 -16.55 2.76 14.83
CA ASN A 197 -15.39 3.53 15.31
C ASN A 197 -14.07 3.13 14.67
N ALA A 198 -13.92 1.91 14.10
CA ALA A 198 -12.67 1.50 13.46
C ALA A 198 -12.54 2.09 12.05
N ILE A 199 -13.64 2.37 11.37
CA ILE A 199 -13.70 2.94 10.02
C ILE A 199 -14.38 4.30 10.10
N SER A 200 -13.67 5.35 9.72
CA SER A 200 -14.16 6.72 9.85
C SER A 200 -13.94 7.55 8.60
N GLU A 201 -14.73 8.60 8.46
CA GLU A 201 -14.49 9.65 7.48
C GLU A 201 -13.29 10.51 7.88
N ILE A 202 -12.69 11.14 6.88
CA ILE A 202 -11.56 12.04 7.07
C ILE A 202 -12.07 13.48 6.86
N PHE A 203 -11.97 14.29 7.90
CA PHE A 203 -12.28 15.70 7.78
C PHE A 203 -11.16 16.41 7.00
N THR A 204 -11.52 17.08 5.90
CA THR A 204 -10.58 17.87 5.12
C THR A 204 -10.57 19.32 5.62
N GLU A 205 -9.42 19.78 6.09
CA GLU A 205 -9.26 21.18 6.50
C GLU A 205 -9.35 22.11 5.29
N SER A 206 -10.00 23.25 5.46
CA SER A 206 -10.11 24.24 4.41
C SER A 206 -8.81 25.05 4.31
N VAL A 207 -8.16 24.98 3.15
CA VAL A 207 -6.93 25.70 2.83
C VAL A 207 -7.15 26.54 1.58
N PRO A 208 -6.79 27.85 1.59
CA PRO A 208 -6.93 28.71 0.41
C PRO A 208 -6.26 28.13 -0.83
N GLY A 209 -6.98 28.10 -1.96
CA GLY A 209 -6.48 27.58 -3.23
C GLY A 209 -6.57 26.06 -3.39
N ILE A 210 -7.11 25.34 -2.39
CA ILE A 210 -7.38 23.90 -2.45
C ILE A 210 -8.88 23.67 -2.43
N THR A 211 -9.37 22.88 -3.38
CA THR A 211 -10.81 22.66 -3.59
C THR A 211 -11.24 21.22 -3.35
N LEU A 212 -10.30 20.27 -3.38
CA LEU A 212 -10.59 18.85 -3.21
C LEU A 212 -10.86 18.52 -1.75
N ALA A 213 -12.01 17.89 -1.49
CA ALA A 213 -12.39 17.37 -0.17
C ALA A 213 -12.43 15.84 -0.21
N LEU A 214 -11.81 15.18 0.76
CA LEU A 214 -11.66 13.72 0.77
C LEU A 214 -12.97 12.97 1.04
N ASN A 215 -13.95 13.64 1.60
CA ASN A 215 -15.32 13.12 1.78
C ASN A 215 -16.23 13.34 0.57
N ASN A 216 -15.72 13.98 -0.50
CA ASN A 216 -16.44 14.19 -1.75
C ASN A 216 -15.49 14.14 -2.95
N LEU A 217 -15.18 12.92 -3.42
CA LEU A 217 -14.38 12.66 -4.60
C LEU A 217 -15.25 12.40 -5.85
N LYS A 218 -16.48 12.94 -5.87
CA LYS A 218 -17.36 12.83 -7.03
C LYS A 218 -16.70 13.51 -8.24
N ASP A 219 -16.81 12.88 -9.39
CA ASP A 219 -16.21 13.34 -10.65
C ASP A 219 -14.65 13.46 -10.58
N ILE A 220 -14.04 12.64 -9.71
CA ILE A 220 -12.60 12.48 -9.55
C ILE A 220 -12.25 11.02 -9.83
N ASP A 221 -11.45 10.78 -10.86
CA ASP A 221 -10.92 9.44 -11.15
C ASP A 221 -9.56 9.28 -10.47
N VAL A 222 -9.52 8.61 -9.34
CA VAL A 222 -8.29 8.37 -8.59
C VAL A 222 -7.48 7.26 -9.27
N LEU A 223 -6.35 7.63 -9.89
CA LEU A 223 -5.44 6.68 -10.56
C LEU A 223 -4.54 5.98 -9.54
N TYR A 224 -3.99 6.78 -8.62
CA TYR A 224 -3.07 6.29 -7.62
C TYR A 224 -3.26 7.05 -6.31
N CYS A 225 -3.12 6.32 -5.22
CA CYS A 225 -3.04 6.89 -3.90
C CYS A 225 -1.95 6.12 -3.13
N GLY A 226 -1.01 6.83 -2.54
CA GLY A 226 0.08 6.25 -1.78
C GLY A 226 0.44 7.11 -0.59
N SER A 227 0.95 6.48 0.46
CA SER A 227 1.39 7.18 1.67
C SER A 227 2.90 7.15 1.80
N TYR A 228 3.46 8.16 2.42
CA TYR A 228 4.89 8.30 2.65
C TYR A 228 5.16 9.07 3.95
N VAL A 229 6.38 8.94 4.47
CA VAL A 229 6.82 9.72 5.62
C VAL A 229 7.26 11.11 5.15
N GLY A 230 6.45 12.11 5.45
CA GLY A 230 6.80 13.51 5.23
C GLY A 230 7.65 14.07 6.39
N GLN A 231 8.04 15.32 6.24
CA GLN A 231 8.75 16.07 7.27
C GLN A 231 8.13 17.45 7.45
N VAL A 232 7.97 17.86 8.69
CA VAL A 232 7.64 19.22 9.11
C VAL A 232 8.76 19.71 10.02
N ILE A 233 9.16 20.94 9.87
CA ILE A 233 10.08 21.58 10.82
C ILE A 233 9.22 22.13 11.95
N SER A 234 9.40 21.60 13.15
CA SER A 234 8.71 22.09 14.34
C SER A 234 9.11 23.54 14.64
N GLU A 235 8.34 24.22 15.48
CA GLU A 235 8.67 25.57 15.98
C GLU A 235 10.05 25.64 16.68
N TRP A 236 10.58 24.50 17.11
CA TRP A 236 11.91 24.36 17.71
C TRP A 236 13.02 24.10 16.67
N GLY A 237 12.70 24.13 15.36
CA GLY A 237 13.66 23.86 14.30
C GLY A 237 14.05 22.37 14.16
N ILE A 238 13.35 21.47 14.85
CA ILE A 238 13.61 20.03 14.80
C ILE A 238 12.72 19.43 13.72
N PRO A 239 13.29 18.62 12.78
CA PRO A 239 12.49 17.88 11.83
C PRO A 239 11.59 16.85 12.55
N ASP A 240 10.29 16.97 12.37
CA ASP A 240 9.30 16.00 12.84
C ASP A 240 8.75 15.21 11.67
N ARG A 241 8.44 13.95 11.91
CA ARG A 241 7.92 13.04 10.87
C ARG A 241 6.41 13.12 10.81
N THR A 242 5.88 13.21 9.61
CA THR A 242 4.45 13.27 9.35
C THR A 242 4.01 12.09 8.49
N SER A 243 2.77 11.68 8.65
CA SER A 243 2.12 10.75 7.73
C SER A 243 1.50 11.54 6.60
N ASP A 244 2.15 11.50 5.45
CA ASP A 244 1.69 12.23 4.27
C ASP A 244 1.09 11.28 3.25
N VAL A 245 0.12 11.74 2.51
CA VAL A 245 -0.56 11.01 1.46
C VAL A 245 -0.47 11.79 0.16
N PHE A 246 -0.15 11.07 -0.90
CA PHE A 246 -0.13 11.56 -2.27
C PHE A 246 -1.27 10.91 -3.06
N MET A 247 -2.00 11.70 -3.82
CA MET A 247 -3.02 11.24 -4.75
C MET A 247 -2.74 11.78 -6.14
N LEU A 248 -2.75 10.90 -7.14
CA LEU A 248 -2.79 11.24 -8.55
C LEU A 248 -4.19 10.95 -9.07
N TYR A 249 -4.82 11.93 -9.68
CA TYR A 249 -6.20 11.80 -10.15
C TYR A 249 -6.41 12.54 -11.47
N LYS A 250 -7.48 12.17 -12.18
CA LYS A 250 -8.02 12.93 -13.29
C LYS A 250 -9.20 13.75 -12.82
N ASP A 251 -9.17 15.04 -13.07
CA ASP A 251 -10.24 15.94 -12.67
C ASP A 251 -11.33 15.98 -13.74
N ASN A 252 -12.51 15.48 -13.44
CA ASN A 252 -13.67 15.53 -14.32
C ASN A 252 -14.76 16.47 -13.79
N ARG A 253 -14.47 17.26 -12.76
CA ARG A 253 -15.45 18.20 -12.16
C ARG A 253 -15.82 19.30 -13.16
N ALA A 254 -17.11 19.42 -13.44
CA ALA A 254 -17.61 20.49 -14.31
C ALA A 254 -17.29 21.87 -13.72
N GLY A 255 -16.66 22.74 -14.51
CA GLY A 255 -16.28 24.09 -14.09
C GLY A 255 -14.96 24.20 -13.35
N SER A 256 -14.24 23.10 -13.14
CA SER A 256 -12.85 23.17 -12.65
C SER A 256 -11.93 23.74 -13.71
N GLU A 257 -10.93 24.52 -13.30
CA GLU A 257 -9.87 25.02 -14.19
C GLU A 257 -8.98 23.88 -14.74
N THR A 258 -8.99 22.72 -14.06
CA THR A 258 -8.19 21.54 -14.40
C THR A 258 -9.01 20.41 -15.01
N VAL A 259 -10.24 20.69 -15.46
CA VAL A 259 -11.12 19.66 -16.02
C VAL A 259 -10.45 18.91 -17.18
N GLY A 260 -10.48 17.57 -17.11
CA GLY A 260 -9.86 16.66 -18.07
C GLY A 260 -8.35 16.46 -17.90
N GLN A 261 -7.70 17.15 -16.96
CA GLN A 261 -6.27 17.03 -16.69
C GLN A 261 -5.98 16.03 -15.56
N TYR A 262 -4.79 15.45 -15.61
CA TYR A 262 -4.22 14.76 -14.46
C TYR A 262 -3.70 15.77 -13.46
N CYS A 263 -4.04 15.55 -12.19
CA CYS A 263 -3.73 16.44 -11.09
C CYS A 263 -3.08 15.67 -9.95
N ILE A 264 -2.33 16.38 -9.14
CA ILE A 264 -1.78 15.86 -7.89
C ILE A 264 -2.43 16.57 -6.71
N TYR A 265 -2.63 15.80 -5.65
CA TYR A 265 -3.08 16.27 -4.35
C TYR A 265 -2.25 15.63 -3.27
N THR A 266 -1.78 16.41 -2.33
CA THR A 266 -1.08 15.88 -1.15
C THR A 266 -1.66 16.46 0.11
N PHE A 267 -1.68 15.66 1.17
CA PHE A 267 -2.13 16.09 2.48
C PHE A 267 -1.34 15.39 3.57
N GLN A 268 -1.22 16.06 4.70
CA GLN A 268 -0.76 15.47 5.94
C GLN A 268 -1.96 14.89 6.68
N PHE A 269 -1.85 13.66 7.13
CA PHE A 269 -2.84 13.06 8.00
C PHE A 269 -2.49 13.33 9.46
N ALA A 270 -3.48 13.71 10.22
CA ALA A 270 -3.37 13.97 11.65
C ALA A 270 -4.63 13.51 12.37
N TYR A 271 -4.50 13.20 13.65
CA TYR A 271 -5.63 12.99 14.54
C TYR A 271 -5.78 14.22 15.44
N ASP A 272 -7.00 14.78 15.42
CA ASP A 272 -7.34 15.92 16.27
C ASP A 272 -7.87 15.40 17.61
N PHE A 273 -7.05 15.51 18.65
CA PHE A 273 -7.38 15.02 20.00
C PHE A 273 -8.44 15.87 20.72
N GLU A 274 -8.68 17.09 20.28
CA GLU A 274 -9.70 17.95 20.88
C GLU A 274 -11.10 17.61 20.33
N LEU A 275 -11.15 17.38 19.03
CA LEU A 275 -12.40 17.07 18.32
C LEU A 275 -12.64 15.57 18.14
N TRP A 276 -11.68 14.73 18.46
CA TRP A 276 -11.73 13.27 18.28
C TRP A 276 -12.02 12.84 16.83
N ILE A 277 -11.39 13.52 15.87
CA ILE A 277 -11.61 13.27 14.44
C ILE A 277 -10.30 13.02 13.69
N ASN A 278 -10.38 12.21 12.66
CA ASN A 278 -9.33 12.06 11.67
C ASN A 278 -9.34 13.24 10.70
N LYS A 279 -8.19 13.88 10.52
CA LYS A 279 -8.06 15.15 9.81
C LYS A 279 -7.02 15.04 8.69
N ALA A 280 -7.36 15.57 7.54
CA ALA A 280 -6.43 15.82 6.46
C ALA A 280 -6.12 17.31 6.38
N ILE A 281 -4.84 17.65 6.40
CA ILE A 281 -4.33 19.00 6.21
C ILE A 281 -3.75 19.08 4.80
N PRO A 282 -4.48 19.66 3.84
CA PRO A 282 -4.02 19.74 2.46
C PRO A 282 -2.73 20.56 2.33
N LYS A 283 -1.84 20.10 1.46
CA LYS A 283 -0.55 20.77 1.17
C LYS A 283 -0.46 21.26 -0.27
N ILE A 284 -0.86 20.41 -1.21
CA ILE A 284 -0.74 20.67 -2.66
C ILE A 284 -2.02 20.20 -3.34
N GLU A 285 -2.60 21.04 -4.18
CA GLU A 285 -3.55 20.66 -5.25
C GLU A 285 -3.15 21.42 -6.50
N ARG A 286 -2.78 20.71 -7.56
CA ARG A 286 -2.43 21.34 -8.84
C ARG A 286 -2.47 20.36 -9.99
N ALA A 287 -2.59 20.87 -11.20
CA ALA A 287 -2.39 20.07 -12.41
C ALA A 287 -0.97 19.49 -12.46
N PHE A 288 -0.86 18.26 -12.94
CA PHE A 288 0.42 17.68 -13.36
C PHE A 288 0.99 18.53 -14.52
N PRO A 289 2.33 18.67 -14.67
CA PRO A 289 2.89 19.56 -15.68
C PRO A 289 2.29 19.37 -17.07
N ALA A 290 1.80 20.48 -17.68
CA ALA A 290 0.98 20.43 -18.89
C ALA A 290 1.68 19.75 -20.07
N ALA A 291 3.00 19.97 -20.22
CA ALA A 291 3.81 19.36 -21.27
C ALA A 291 3.99 17.85 -21.10
N PHE A 292 3.63 17.28 -19.95
CA PHE A 292 3.87 15.87 -19.60
C PHE A 292 2.58 15.10 -19.26
N GLN A 293 1.41 15.69 -19.46
CA GLN A 293 0.11 15.01 -19.26
C GLN A 293 0.03 13.68 -20.04
N TYR A 294 0.61 13.63 -21.22
CA TYR A 294 0.64 12.45 -22.08
C TYR A 294 1.45 11.28 -21.50
N ALA A 295 2.38 11.57 -20.57
CA ALA A 295 3.21 10.55 -19.95
C ALA A 295 2.47 9.76 -18.86
N ILE A 296 1.37 10.31 -18.32
CA ILE A 296 0.51 9.60 -17.36
C ILE A 296 -0.38 8.62 -18.13
N ARG A 297 -0.33 7.36 -17.71
CA ARG A 297 -1.15 6.27 -18.26
C ARG A 297 -2.10 5.80 -17.18
N GLU A 298 -3.39 5.72 -17.47
CA GLU A 298 -4.43 5.31 -16.50
C GLU A 298 -4.20 3.88 -15.97
N ASP A 299 -3.61 3.02 -16.80
CA ASP A 299 -3.22 1.65 -16.48
C ASP A 299 -1.72 1.52 -16.10
N GLY A 300 -1.05 2.65 -15.84
CA GLY A 300 0.35 2.70 -15.44
C GLY A 300 0.59 2.23 -14.00
N GLN A 301 1.85 1.93 -13.71
CA GLN A 301 2.31 1.68 -12.35
C GLN A 301 2.80 2.98 -11.74
N PHE A 302 2.45 3.21 -10.48
CA PHE A 302 2.80 4.42 -9.74
C PHE A 302 3.35 4.05 -8.37
N PHE A 303 4.29 4.83 -7.90
CA PHE A 303 4.84 4.69 -6.58
C PHE A 303 5.35 6.03 -6.05
N VAL A 304 4.99 6.40 -4.82
CA VAL A 304 5.50 7.58 -4.14
C VAL A 304 6.52 7.18 -3.09
N SER A 305 7.67 7.86 -3.10
CA SER A 305 8.73 7.61 -2.12
C SER A 305 9.36 8.94 -1.66
N PRO A 306 9.61 9.10 -0.37
CA PRO A 306 10.52 10.13 0.09
C PRO A 306 11.95 9.68 -0.23
N ALA A 307 12.76 10.57 -0.81
CA ALA A 307 14.18 10.34 -0.99
C ALA A 307 14.96 11.53 -0.43
N GLY A 308 15.40 11.40 0.81
CA GLY A 308 16.07 12.47 1.54
C GLY A 308 15.14 13.66 1.76
N GLN A 309 15.51 14.81 1.20
CA GLN A 309 14.70 16.05 1.29
C GLN A 309 13.69 16.21 0.13
N TYR A 310 13.60 15.23 -0.77
CA TYR A 310 12.73 15.27 -1.95
C TYR A 310 11.62 14.25 -1.82
N GLU A 311 10.49 14.57 -2.44
CA GLU A 311 9.32 13.72 -2.54
C GLU A 311 9.12 13.38 -4.02
N PHE A 312 9.20 12.09 -4.34
CA PHE A 312 9.17 11.60 -5.71
C PHE A 312 7.90 10.81 -6.00
N LEU A 313 7.32 11.06 -7.17
CA LEU A 313 6.45 10.12 -7.85
C LEU A 313 7.26 9.39 -8.91
N PHE A 314 7.33 8.07 -8.84
CA PHE A 314 7.82 7.20 -9.90
C PHE A 314 6.64 6.60 -10.63
N PHE A 315 6.73 6.54 -11.96
CA PHE A 315 5.63 5.97 -12.74
C PHE A 315 6.12 5.34 -14.04
N SER A 316 5.36 4.32 -14.50
CA SER A 316 5.59 3.71 -15.79
C SER A 316 4.86 4.46 -16.88
N SER A 317 5.50 4.58 -18.05
CA SER A 317 4.98 5.29 -19.21
C SER A 317 5.38 4.59 -20.52
N GLY A 318 5.06 5.23 -21.64
CA GLY A 318 5.27 4.69 -22.99
C GLY A 318 4.15 3.74 -23.40
N ALA A 319 4.13 3.37 -24.68
CA ALA A 319 3.07 2.53 -25.24
C ALA A 319 3.04 1.11 -24.67
N SER A 320 4.21 0.60 -24.25
CA SER A 320 4.39 -0.72 -23.64
C SER A 320 4.58 -0.66 -22.12
N HIS A 321 4.44 0.51 -21.47
CA HIS A 321 4.77 0.72 -20.06
C HIS A 321 6.21 0.32 -19.71
N SER A 322 7.13 0.45 -20.66
CA SER A 322 8.55 0.08 -20.48
C SER A 322 9.43 1.23 -20.01
N GLU A 323 8.91 2.44 -19.98
CA GLU A 323 9.64 3.61 -19.54
C GLU A 323 9.38 3.89 -18.05
N LEU A 324 10.47 4.06 -17.28
CA LEU A 324 10.40 4.56 -15.92
C LEU A 324 10.63 6.06 -15.91
N TRP A 325 9.71 6.78 -15.30
CA TRP A 325 9.77 8.22 -15.12
C TRP A 325 9.82 8.59 -13.64
N GLY A 326 10.44 9.72 -13.33
CA GLY A 326 10.49 10.32 -12.00
C GLY A 326 10.01 11.77 -12.02
N TYR A 327 9.26 12.17 -11.01
CA TYR A 327 8.75 13.51 -10.84
C TYR A 327 8.91 13.97 -9.39
N ILE A 328 9.60 15.10 -9.18
CA ILE A 328 9.73 15.72 -7.85
C ILE A 328 8.55 16.68 -7.69
N PHE A 329 7.67 16.42 -6.73
CA PHE A 329 6.44 17.18 -6.56
C PHE A 329 6.45 18.13 -5.34
N ARG A 330 7.50 18.11 -4.50
CA ARG A 330 7.62 19.03 -3.36
C ARG A 330 7.86 20.46 -3.81
N GLY A 331 7.24 21.41 -3.09
CA GLY A 331 7.39 22.86 -3.32
C GLY A 331 6.37 23.42 -4.30
N THR A 332 6.38 24.74 -4.46
CA THR A 332 5.36 25.52 -5.18
C THR A 332 5.40 25.34 -6.71
N GLY A 333 6.44 24.74 -7.26
CA GLY A 333 6.59 24.58 -8.71
C GLY A 333 6.72 23.15 -9.19
N GLY A 334 7.24 22.23 -8.38
CA GLY A 334 7.69 20.94 -8.86
C GLY A 334 8.80 21.09 -9.90
N THR A 335 9.35 19.99 -10.34
CA THR A 335 10.25 19.96 -11.50
C THR A 335 9.49 19.39 -12.69
N ASP A 336 10.05 19.47 -13.89
CA ASP A 336 9.54 18.68 -15.00
C ASP A 336 9.84 17.19 -14.74
N PRO A 337 8.91 16.28 -15.07
CA PRO A 337 9.16 14.86 -15.03
C PRO A 337 10.33 14.48 -15.95
N ILE A 338 11.15 13.56 -15.52
CA ILE A 338 12.29 13.06 -16.28
C ILE A 338 12.16 11.57 -16.54
N LYS A 339 12.50 11.14 -17.75
CA LYS A 339 12.62 9.72 -18.06
C LYS A 339 13.94 9.21 -17.47
N LEU A 340 13.83 8.28 -16.50
CA LEU A 340 14.96 7.71 -15.79
C LEU A 340 15.57 6.54 -16.54
N PHE A 341 14.71 5.67 -17.09
CA PHE A 341 15.15 4.46 -17.77
C PHE A 341 14.11 3.98 -18.80
N ASP A 342 14.58 3.24 -19.81
CA ASP A 342 13.75 2.53 -20.78
C ASP A 342 14.17 1.06 -20.83
N PHE A 343 13.26 0.16 -20.50
CA PHE A 343 13.48 -1.28 -20.47
C PHE A 343 13.34 -1.97 -21.83
N GLY A 344 13.33 -1.21 -22.91
CA GLY A 344 13.36 -1.74 -24.27
C GLY A 344 12.13 -2.58 -24.64
N GLY A 345 10.94 -2.09 -24.28
CA GLY A 345 9.66 -2.75 -24.56
C GLY A 345 9.22 -3.79 -23.53
N ARG A 346 10.02 -4.11 -22.52
CA ARG A 346 9.60 -4.94 -21.38
C ARG A 346 8.71 -4.11 -20.45
N LYS A 347 7.50 -4.59 -20.22
CA LYS A 347 6.51 -3.91 -19.37
C LYS A 347 6.98 -3.91 -17.91
N ILE A 348 6.94 -2.74 -17.28
CA ILE A 348 7.10 -2.61 -15.82
C ILE A 348 5.81 -3.12 -15.17
N ALA A 349 5.89 -4.27 -14.50
CA ALA A 349 4.74 -4.90 -13.87
C ALA A 349 4.40 -4.23 -12.53
N ARG A 350 5.42 -3.75 -11.80
CA ARG A 350 5.24 -3.10 -10.51
C ARG A 350 6.42 -2.18 -10.18
N ILE A 351 6.12 -1.10 -9.46
CA ILE A 351 7.11 -0.23 -8.82
C ILE A 351 6.84 -0.27 -7.31
N SER A 352 7.85 -0.58 -6.52
CA SER A 352 7.74 -0.61 -5.06
C SER A 352 9.06 -0.19 -4.42
N SER A 353 9.05 0.13 -3.12
CA SER A 353 10.26 0.26 -2.33
C SER A 353 10.28 -0.78 -1.23
N THR A 354 11.46 -1.16 -0.81
CA THR A 354 11.65 -1.85 0.44
C THR A 354 11.78 -0.80 1.54
N ASP A 355 10.94 -0.86 2.57
CA ASP A 355 11.14 -0.11 3.80
C ASP A 355 12.38 -0.68 4.51
N ALA A 356 13.56 -0.16 4.16
CA ALA A 356 14.73 -0.38 4.98
C ALA A 356 14.50 0.42 6.27
N GLY A 357 14.17 -0.26 7.36
CA GLY A 357 14.07 0.34 8.67
C GLY A 357 15.31 1.17 8.95
N ASN A 358 15.13 2.40 9.44
CA ASN A 358 16.17 3.38 9.78
C ASN A 358 16.98 3.97 8.61
N GLY A 359 16.33 4.71 7.73
CA GLY A 359 16.97 5.83 7.02
C GLY A 359 17.47 5.60 5.61
N GLY A 360 17.17 4.49 4.98
CA GLY A 360 17.44 4.29 3.55
C GLY A 360 16.31 3.52 2.87
N SER A 361 15.53 4.17 2.02
CA SER A 361 14.65 3.46 1.11
C SER A 361 15.49 2.98 -0.08
N SER A 362 15.61 1.67 -0.25
CA SER A 362 16.04 1.10 -1.52
C SER A 362 14.81 0.85 -2.39
N MET A 363 14.83 1.27 -3.64
CA MET A 363 13.78 0.97 -4.59
C MET A 363 13.98 -0.43 -5.16
N GLY A 364 12.95 -1.26 -5.10
CA GLY A 364 12.83 -2.48 -5.88
C GLY A 364 11.92 -2.24 -7.08
N MET A 365 12.27 -2.78 -8.22
CA MET A 365 11.41 -2.79 -9.41
C MET A 365 11.22 -4.22 -9.86
N ASP A 366 9.96 -4.60 -10.11
CA ASP A 366 9.62 -5.85 -10.77
C ASP A 366 9.46 -5.57 -12.29
N LEU A 367 10.23 -6.27 -13.09
CA LEU A 367 10.24 -6.17 -14.55
C LEU A 367 9.47 -7.32 -15.17
#